data_8884eb4c86b8c472b377515478595bc6
#
_entry.id   8884eb4c86b8c472b377515478595bc6
#
_cell.length_a   1.000
_cell.length_b   1.000
_cell.length_c   1.000
_cell.angle_alpha   90.00
_cell.angle_beta   90.00
_cell.angle_gamma   90.00
#
_symmetry.space_group_name_H-M   'P 1'
#
loop_
_entity.id
_entity.type
_entity.pdbx_description
1 polymer ?
#
loop_
_entity_poly.entity_id
_entity_poly.type
_entity_poly.pdbx_seq_one_letter_code
_entity_poly.pdbx_strand_id
1 'polypeptide(L)'
;MGTSTTSGLRHPESLLAPAPAPPLSLYRLLEPQVLADPYPLYERLRREDPVHWDPYLHSWVVTRYADVITVLRDFSAARTPTAEQLSAIGLSKLTPLARVMVKQMLFLDPPSHSRIRGLAACAFTPARVSALKDRIQQLADKLLDSVAANSRMDVLSDFAEPLPAIVTSELFGVSTEFALQLKTWSAKFAEMLGNFQHNPDRIPSMLDTSRT
;
A
#
# COMPACT_ATOMS: atom_id res chain seq x y z
N MET A 1 -37.21 -72.85 16.03
CA MET A 1 -35.83 -72.37 16.30
C MET A 1 -35.33 -71.75 15.00
N GLY A 2 -35.44 -70.48 14.88
CA GLY A 2 -35.03 -69.73 13.67
C GLY A 2 -34.18 -68.58 14.12
N THR A 3 -32.91 -68.66 13.81
CA THR A 3 -31.91 -67.64 14.14
C THR A 3 -31.91 -66.58 13.03
N SER A 4 -32.33 -65.40 13.39
CA SER A 4 -32.36 -64.21 12.53
C SER A 4 -30.95 -63.57 12.50
N THR A 5 -30.27 -63.64 11.38
CA THR A 5 -28.98 -63.01 11.15
C THR A 5 -29.19 -61.59 10.62
N THR A 6 -29.01 -60.60 11.47
CA THR A 6 -29.10 -59.18 11.07
C THR A 6 -27.78 -58.81 10.38
N SER A 7 -27.83 -58.68 9.06
CA SER A 7 -26.73 -58.15 8.23
C SER A 7 -26.64 -56.65 8.47
N GLY A 8 -25.62 -56.22 9.19
CA GLY A 8 -25.27 -54.81 9.35
C GLY A 8 -24.76 -54.20 8.04
N LEU A 9 -25.57 -53.38 7.43
CA LEU A 9 -25.17 -52.52 6.30
C LEU A 9 -24.19 -51.48 6.84
N ARG A 10 -22.89 -51.71 6.62
CA ARG A 10 -21.89 -50.66 6.74
C ARG A 10 -22.10 -49.66 5.63
N HIS A 11 -22.54 -48.46 5.97
CA HIS A 11 -22.45 -47.34 5.05
C HIS A 11 -20.98 -47.13 4.68
N PRO A 12 -20.63 -47.03 3.38
CA PRO A 12 -19.33 -46.59 2.97
C PRO A 12 -19.23 -45.11 3.39
N GLU A 13 -18.47 -44.82 4.44
CA GLU A 13 -17.95 -43.48 4.65
C GLU A 13 -17.20 -43.13 3.36
N SER A 14 -17.80 -42.27 2.56
CA SER A 14 -17.16 -41.66 1.41
C SER A 14 -15.93 -40.92 1.91
N LEU A 15 -14.78 -41.54 1.71
CA LEU A 15 -13.48 -40.90 1.79
C LEU A 15 -13.40 -39.88 0.65
N LEU A 16 -14.17 -38.80 0.76
CA LEU A 16 -13.94 -37.61 -0.05
C LEU A 16 -12.53 -37.13 0.30
N ALA A 17 -11.62 -37.31 -0.63
CA ALA A 17 -10.29 -36.72 -0.53
C ALA A 17 -10.49 -35.23 -0.19
N PRO A 18 -9.73 -34.70 0.78
CA PRO A 18 -9.86 -33.28 1.13
C PRO A 18 -9.74 -32.45 -0.14
N ALA A 19 -10.64 -31.49 -0.31
CA ALA A 19 -10.61 -30.59 -1.45
C ALA A 19 -9.19 -30.02 -1.61
N PRO A 20 -8.67 -29.93 -2.85
CA PRO A 20 -7.32 -29.39 -3.05
C PRO A 20 -7.23 -28.01 -2.40
N ALA A 21 -6.16 -27.79 -1.66
CA ALA A 21 -5.94 -26.51 -1.02
C ALA A 21 -6.01 -25.39 -2.06
N PRO A 22 -6.70 -24.28 -1.78
CA PRO A 22 -6.79 -23.18 -2.72
C PRO A 22 -5.38 -22.68 -3.08
N PRO A 23 -5.17 -22.23 -4.32
CA PRO A 23 -3.85 -21.83 -4.79
C PRO A 23 -3.25 -20.73 -3.91
N LEU A 24 -1.94 -20.76 -3.74
CA LEU A 24 -1.20 -19.66 -3.12
C LEU A 24 -1.15 -18.51 -4.13
N SER A 25 -1.78 -17.38 -3.79
CA SER A 25 -1.72 -16.16 -4.58
C SER A 25 -2.19 -14.97 -3.74
N LEU A 26 -1.51 -13.83 -3.85
CA LEU A 26 -1.99 -12.57 -3.26
C LEU A 26 -3.22 -12.01 -3.98
N TYR A 27 -3.53 -12.51 -5.18
CA TYR A 27 -4.79 -12.17 -5.87
C TYR A 27 -6.02 -12.52 -5.01
N ARG A 28 -5.90 -13.51 -4.12
CA ARG A 28 -6.93 -13.88 -3.17
C ARG A 28 -7.29 -12.79 -2.14
N LEU A 29 -6.48 -11.76 -2.00
CA LEU A 29 -6.83 -10.57 -1.21
C LEU A 29 -8.03 -9.79 -1.79
N LEU A 30 -8.47 -10.11 -3.02
CA LEU A 30 -9.72 -9.59 -3.57
C LEU A 30 -10.96 -10.35 -3.04
N GLU A 31 -10.79 -11.52 -2.41
CA GLU A 31 -11.85 -12.25 -1.73
C GLU A 31 -12.15 -11.55 -0.39
N PRO A 32 -13.40 -11.13 -0.10
CA PRO A 32 -13.72 -10.38 1.12
C PRO A 32 -13.31 -11.07 2.42
N GLN A 33 -13.45 -12.41 2.50
CA GLN A 33 -13.06 -13.19 3.67
C GLN A 33 -11.55 -13.25 3.87
N VAL A 34 -10.76 -13.26 2.79
CA VAL A 34 -9.29 -13.24 2.85
C VAL A 34 -8.79 -11.84 3.17
N LEU A 35 -9.44 -10.81 2.64
CA LEU A 35 -9.12 -9.42 2.96
C LEU A 35 -9.40 -9.09 4.42
N ALA A 36 -10.47 -9.65 5.00
CA ALA A 36 -10.82 -9.46 6.41
C ALA A 36 -9.77 -10.07 7.36
N ASP A 37 -9.18 -11.20 7.00
CA ASP A 37 -8.06 -11.82 7.73
C ASP A 37 -7.04 -12.43 6.75
N PRO A 38 -6.03 -11.65 6.30
CA PRO A 38 -5.04 -12.11 5.34
C PRO A 38 -3.91 -12.95 5.94
N TYR A 39 -3.79 -13.00 7.26
CA TYR A 39 -2.66 -13.61 7.96
C TYR A 39 -2.50 -15.12 7.71
N PRO A 40 -3.57 -15.93 7.63
CA PRO A 40 -3.46 -17.36 7.28
C PRO A 40 -2.87 -17.57 5.88
N LEU A 41 -3.21 -16.72 4.90
CA LEU A 41 -2.60 -16.77 3.56
C LEU A 41 -1.11 -16.43 3.62
N TYR A 42 -0.73 -15.37 4.34
CA TYR A 42 0.68 -14.99 4.49
C TYR A 42 1.50 -16.04 5.24
N GLU A 43 0.92 -16.71 6.23
CA GLU A 43 1.57 -17.80 6.93
C GLU A 43 1.83 -18.99 6.02
N ARG A 44 0.85 -19.36 5.20
CA ARG A 44 1.01 -20.42 4.20
C ARG A 44 2.09 -20.09 3.21
N LEU A 45 2.12 -18.87 2.65
CA LEU A 45 3.18 -18.42 1.75
C LEU A 45 4.57 -18.53 2.40
N ARG A 46 4.72 -18.05 3.64
CA ARG A 46 6.01 -18.15 4.36
C ARG A 46 6.48 -19.58 4.59
N ARG A 47 5.56 -20.51 4.85
CA ARG A 47 5.86 -21.89 5.18
C ARG A 47 6.05 -22.76 3.94
N GLU A 48 5.18 -22.62 2.94
CA GLU A 48 5.07 -23.54 1.81
C GLU A 48 5.92 -23.08 0.61
N ASP A 49 5.90 -21.77 0.31
CA ASP A 49 6.63 -21.20 -0.84
C ASP A 49 7.01 -19.72 -0.56
N PRO A 50 8.07 -19.48 0.22
CA PRO A 50 8.41 -18.14 0.71
C PRO A 50 8.93 -17.17 -0.36
N VAL A 51 9.36 -17.67 -1.52
CA VAL A 51 9.71 -16.89 -2.73
C VAL A 51 8.87 -17.44 -3.87
N HIS A 52 7.63 -17.01 -3.87
CA HIS A 52 6.55 -17.53 -4.69
C HIS A 52 6.41 -16.76 -6.00
N TRP A 53 6.37 -17.45 -7.14
CA TRP A 53 5.92 -16.85 -8.39
C TRP A 53 4.39 -16.83 -8.42
N ASP A 54 3.80 -15.65 -8.35
CA ASP A 54 2.35 -15.50 -8.44
C ASP A 54 1.91 -15.35 -9.91
N PRO A 55 1.28 -16.36 -10.51
CA PRO A 55 0.92 -16.35 -11.93
C PRO A 55 -0.20 -15.36 -12.26
N TYR A 56 -1.01 -14.95 -11.27
CA TYR A 56 -2.08 -13.97 -11.46
C TYR A 56 -1.55 -12.52 -11.40
N LEU A 57 -0.55 -12.29 -10.57
CA LEU A 57 0.10 -10.97 -10.45
C LEU A 57 1.28 -10.80 -11.42
N HIS A 58 1.70 -11.88 -12.09
CA HIS A 58 2.93 -11.91 -12.89
C HIS A 58 4.14 -11.34 -12.14
N SER A 59 4.27 -11.70 -10.87
CA SER A 59 5.27 -11.12 -9.96
C SER A 59 5.78 -12.14 -8.95
N TRP A 60 7.02 -11.96 -8.51
CA TRP A 60 7.56 -12.70 -7.38
C TRP A 60 7.03 -12.12 -6.07
N VAL A 61 6.47 -12.96 -5.23
CA VAL A 61 6.01 -12.63 -3.87
C VAL A 61 7.03 -13.16 -2.89
N VAL A 62 7.62 -12.26 -2.10
CA VAL A 62 8.64 -12.60 -1.10
C VAL A 62 8.08 -12.36 0.28
N THR A 63 8.11 -13.36 1.16
CA THR A 63 7.37 -13.33 2.42
C THR A 63 8.21 -13.52 3.68
N ARG A 64 9.43 -14.07 3.59
CA ARG A 64 10.35 -14.16 4.75
C ARG A 64 11.07 -12.85 4.96
N TYR A 65 11.20 -12.42 6.22
CA TYR A 65 11.87 -11.18 6.58
C TYR A 65 13.29 -11.05 6.00
N ALA A 66 14.11 -12.09 6.11
CA ALA A 66 15.48 -12.08 5.59
C ALA A 66 15.53 -11.87 4.08
N ASP A 67 14.63 -12.54 3.33
CA ASP A 67 14.54 -12.42 1.88
C ASP A 67 14.02 -11.04 1.47
N VAL A 68 13.04 -10.48 2.19
CA VAL A 68 12.54 -9.11 1.99
C VAL A 68 13.67 -8.09 2.19
N ILE A 69 14.47 -8.22 3.25
CA ILE A 69 15.62 -7.32 3.49
C ILE A 69 16.63 -7.43 2.34
N THR A 70 16.91 -8.63 1.84
CA THR A 70 17.80 -8.83 0.69
C THR A 70 17.25 -8.14 -0.56
N VAL A 71 15.95 -8.32 -0.86
CA VAL A 71 15.31 -7.65 -2.01
C VAL A 71 15.37 -6.13 -1.87
N LEU A 72 15.04 -5.59 -0.70
CA LEU A 72 15.07 -4.13 -0.47
C LEU A 72 16.46 -3.51 -0.56
N ARG A 73 17.52 -4.28 -0.28
CA ARG A 73 18.91 -3.81 -0.32
C ARG A 73 19.55 -3.98 -1.70
N ASP A 74 19.32 -5.13 -2.34
CA ASP A 74 20.15 -5.59 -3.45
C ASP A 74 19.44 -5.47 -4.81
N PHE A 75 18.12 -5.20 -4.82
CA PHE A 75 17.34 -5.06 -6.05
C PHE A 75 16.97 -3.61 -6.32
N SER A 76 16.77 -3.30 -7.61
CA SER A 76 16.41 -1.96 -8.07
C SER A 76 14.98 -1.56 -7.64
N ALA A 77 14.81 -0.31 -7.20
CA ALA A 77 13.51 0.33 -6.99
C ALA A 77 12.95 0.97 -8.27
N ALA A 78 13.71 0.99 -9.37
CA ALA A 78 13.36 1.61 -10.65
C ALA A 78 12.30 0.77 -11.40
N ARG A 79 11.07 0.79 -10.90
CA ARG A 79 9.93 0.01 -11.43
C ARG A 79 9.00 0.82 -12.35
N THR A 80 9.29 2.08 -12.61
CA THR A 80 8.44 2.91 -13.48
C THR A 80 8.66 2.52 -14.93
N PRO A 81 7.60 2.18 -15.69
CA PRO A 81 7.74 1.80 -17.10
C PRO A 81 8.27 2.97 -17.94
N THR A 82 9.06 2.65 -18.97
CA THR A 82 9.50 3.63 -19.95
C THR A 82 8.38 4.03 -20.90
N ALA A 83 8.59 5.13 -21.66
CA ALA A 83 7.61 5.57 -22.66
C ALA A 83 7.36 4.49 -23.73
N GLU A 84 8.41 3.76 -24.14
CA GLU A 84 8.35 2.67 -25.10
C GLU A 84 7.53 1.49 -24.56
N GLN A 85 7.77 1.11 -23.30
CA GLN A 85 7.00 0.04 -22.63
C GLN A 85 5.53 0.42 -22.52
N LEU A 86 5.22 1.67 -22.12
CA LEU A 86 3.84 2.16 -22.05
C LEU A 86 3.18 2.17 -23.43
N SER A 87 3.92 2.55 -24.47
CA SER A 87 3.41 2.54 -25.85
C SER A 87 3.10 1.13 -26.33
N ALA A 88 3.99 0.17 -26.04
CA ALA A 88 3.83 -1.23 -26.44
C ALA A 88 2.55 -1.89 -25.89
N ILE A 89 2.10 -1.44 -24.71
CA ILE A 89 0.87 -1.93 -24.05
C ILE A 89 -0.34 -0.99 -24.24
N GLY A 90 -0.25 -0.01 -25.16
CA GLY A 90 -1.35 0.91 -25.46
C GLY A 90 -1.59 2.00 -24.40
N LEU A 91 -0.68 2.21 -23.45
CA LEU A 91 -0.81 3.16 -22.35
C LEU A 91 0.05 4.42 -22.53
N SER A 92 0.31 4.85 -23.77
CA SER A 92 1.11 6.06 -24.08
C SER A 92 0.63 7.32 -23.37
N LYS A 93 -0.67 7.42 -23.05
CA LYS A 93 -1.26 8.54 -22.28
C LYS A 93 -0.68 8.68 -20.88
N LEU A 94 -0.10 7.63 -20.31
CA LEU A 94 0.54 7.66 -18.98
C LEU A 94 2.00 8.13 -19.01
N THR A 95 2.57 8.39 -20.19
CA THR A 95 3.96 8.85 -20.34
C THR A 95 4.28 10.12 -19.53
N PRO A 96 3.43 11.17 -19.47
CA PRO A 96 3.71 12.35 -18.64
C PRO A 96 3.83 11.98 -17.15
N LEU A 97 2.96 11.12 -16.66
CA LEU A 97 2.99 10.62 -15.29
C LEU A 97 4.28 9.83 -15.01
N ALA A 98 4.64 8.90 -15.89
CA ALA A 98 5.88 8.12 -15.74
C ALA A 98 7.11 9.02 -15.67
N ARG A 99 7.17 10.10 -16.47
CA ARG A 99 8.26 11.10 -16.43
C ARG A 99 8.39 11.82 -15.08
N VAL A 100 7.30 12.01 -14.36
CA VAL A 100 7.31 12.57 -13.00
C VAL A 100 7.74 11.51 -12.00
N MET A 101 7.18 10.29 -12.11
CA MET A 101 7.47 9.20 -11.18
C MET A 101 8.95 8.81 -11.14
N VAL A 102 9.62 8.70 -12.29
CA VAL A 102 11.06 8.34 -12.34
C VAL A 102 11.97 9.34 -11.62
N LYS A 103 11.49 10.55 -11.33
CA LYS A 103 12.27 11.58 -10.62
C LYS A 103 12.04 11.55 -9.10
N GLN A 104 11.07 10.80 -8.63
CA GLN A 104 10.75 10.73 -7.21
C GLN A 104 11.70 9.77 -6.48
N MET A 105 12.10 10.14 -5.28
CA MET A 105 13.03 9.38 -4.45
C MET A 105 12.59 7.91 -4.27
N LEU A 106 11.29 7.65 -4.23
CA LEU A 106 10.73 6.30 -4.09
C LEU A 106 11.09 5.34 -5.25
N PHE A 107 11.40 5.88 -6.44
CA PHE A 107 11.67 5.12 -7.66
C PHE A 107 13.11 5.29 -8.15
N LEU A 108 13.97 5.87 -7.33
CA LEU A 108 15.38 6.07 -7.65
C LEU A 108 16.24 5.00 -7.00
N ASP A 109 17.32 4.66 -7.70
CA ASP A 109 18.41 3.85 -7.17
C ASP A 109 19.62 4.72 -6.81
N PRO A 110 20.58 4.19 -6.03
CA PRO A 110 21.88 4.83 -5.87
C PRO A 110 22.57 5.06 -7.22
N PRO A 111 23.31 6.17 -7.41
CA PRO A 111 23.66 7.18 -6.40
C PRO A 111 22.62 8.30 -6.24
N SER A 112 21.65 8.41 -7.16
CA SER A 112 20.65 9.49 -7.17
C SER A 112 19.75 9.45 -5.93
N HIS A 113 19.26 8.27 -5.57
CA HIS A 113 18.50 8.05 -4.33
C HIS A 113 19.28 8.54 -3.11
N SER A 114 20.54 8.06 -2.93
CA SER A 114 21.37 8.40 -1.78
C SER A 114 21.61 9.90 -1.65
N ARG A 115 21.83 10.58 -2.77
CA ARG A 115 22.03 12.03 -2.81
C ARG A 115 20.77 12.79 -2.35
N ILE A 116 19.61 12.48 -2.90
CA ILE A 116 18.35 13.18 -2.57
C ILE A 116 17.93 12.85 -1.14
N ARG A 117 18.03 11.59 -0.73
CA ARG A 117 17.71 11.16 0.63
C ARG A 117 18.62 11.81 1.68
N GLY A 118 19.93 11.98 1.37
CA GLY A 118 20.86 12.69 2.22
C GLY A 118 20.46 14.15 2.45
N LEU A 119 20.03 14.85 1.42
CA LEU A 119 19.52 16.22 1.53
C LEU A 119 18.24 16.28 2.39
N ALA A 120 17.29 15.38 2.12
CA ALA A 120 16.05 15.30 2.90
C ALA A 120 16.32 14.96 4.37
N ALA A 121 17.25 14.05 4.66
CA ALA A 121 17.59 13.63 6.03
C ALA A 121 18.07 14.80 6.92
N CYS A 122 18.69 15.84 6.34
CA CYS A 122 19.07 17.04 7.08
C CYS A 122 17.86 17.81 7.67
N ALA A 123 16.68 17.69 7.06
CA ALA A 123 15.44 18.29 7.55
C ALA A 123 14.78 17.45 8.65
N PHE A 124 15.03 16.14 8.71
CA PHE A 124 14.38 15.17 9.60
C PHE A 124 15.30 14.68 10.72
N THR A 125 16.17 15.53 11.25
CA THR A 125 17.01 15.15 12.39
C THR A 125 16.18 15.03 13.67
N PRO A 126 16.57 14.16 14.64
CA PRO A 126 15.87 14.04 15.93
C PRO A 126 15.67 15.37 16.65
N ALA A 127 16.67 16.25 16.60
CA ALA A 127 16.57 17.59 17.21
C ALA A 127 15.48 18.45 16.55
N ARG A 128 15.40 18.47 15.22
CA ARG A 128 14.36 19.22 14.49
C ARG A 128 12.97 18.63 14.73
N VAL A 129 12.84 17.29 14.75
CA VAL A 129 11.57 16.63 15.06
C VAL A 129 11.14 16.95 16.49
N SER A 130 12.06 16.91 17.47
CA SER A 130 11.76 17.27 18.86
C SER A 130 11.33 18.74 19.01
N ALA A 131 11.90 19.65 18.23
CA ALA A 131 11.52 21.06 18.23
C ALA A 131 10.08 21.32 17.71
N LEU A 132 9.49 20.38 16.99
CA LEU A 132 8.10 20.49 16.55
C LEU A 132 7.08 20.18 17.64
N LYS A 133 7.49 19.61 18.78
CA LYS A 133 6.57 19.11 19.81
C LYS A 133 5.56 20.17 20.27
N ASP A 134 6.05 21.34 20.68
CA ASP A 134 5.20 22.40 21.18
C ASP A 134 4.28 22.97 20.08
N ARG A 135 4.81 23.03 18.86
CA ARG A 135 4.01 23.45 17.70
C ARG A 135 2.91 22.46 17.37
N ILE A 136 3.21 21.16 17.40
CA ILE A 136 2.23 20.09 17.19
C ILE A 136 1.13 20.17 18.27
N GLN A 137 1.51 20.40 19.53
CA GLN A 137 0.54 20.57 20.61
C GLN A 137 -0.39 21.76 20.36
N GLN A 138 0.15 22.92 20.01
CA GLN A 138 -0.65 24.12 19.70
C GLN A 138 -1.62 23.88 18.52
N LEU A 139 -1.17 23.16 17.50
CA LEU A 139 -2.02 22.81 16.35
C LEU A 139 -3.13 21.83 16.76
N ALA A 140 -2.81 20.83 17.58
CA ALA A 140 -3.77 19.87 18.09
C ALA A 140 -4.84 20.59 18.95
N ASP A 141 -4.43 21.46 19.88
CA ASP A 141 -5.34 22.24 20.72
C ASP A 141 -6.26 23.12 19.84
N LYS A 142 -5.70 23.81 18.85
CA LYS A 142 -6.47 24.63 17.91
C LYS A 142 -7.51 23.84 17.13
N LEU A 143 -7.16 22.64 16.66
CA LEU A 143 -8.11 21.79 15.93
C LEU A 143 -9.23 21.30 16.86
N LEU A 144 -8.92 20.90 18.09
CA LEU A 144 -9.90 20.49 19.09
C LEU A 144 -10.81 21.62 19.51
N ASP A 145 -10.26 22.82 19.73
CA ASP A 145 -11.04 24.01 20.07
C ASP A 145 -12.05 24.40 18.96
N SER A 146 -11.65 24.20 17.70
CA SER A 146 -12.54 24.52 16.55
C SER A 146 -13.83 23.69 16.50
N VAL A 147 -13.81 22.49 17.13
CA VAL A 147 -14.97 21.56 17.16
C VAL A 147 -15.64 21.48 18.51
N ALA A 148 -15.01 22.04 19.56
CA ALA A 148 -15.51 21.92 20.95
C ALA A 148 -16.94 22.45 21.13
N ALA A 149 -17.30 23.53 20.40
CA ALA A 149 -18.64 24.12 20.45
C ALA A 149 -19.73 23.20 19.84
N ASN A 150 -19.35 22.27 18.96
CA ASN A 150 -20.30 21.45 18.19
C ASN A 150 -20.76 20.20 18.97
N SER A 151 -20.18 19.89 20.12
CA SER A 151 -20.42 18.66 20.91
C SER A 151 -20.31 17.37 20.10
N ARG A 152 -19.76 17.44 18.89
CA ARG A 152 -19.58 16.34 17.95
C ARG A 152 -18.35 16.60 17.09
N MET A 153 -17.54 15.55 16.85
CA MET A 153 -16.33 15.61 16.08
C MET A 153 -16.23 14.36 15.19
N ASP A 154 -15.85 14.55 13.94
CA ASP A 154 -15.32 13.48 13.11
C ASP A 154 -13.81 13.45 13.28
N VAL A 155 -13.32 12.44 14.02
CA VAL A 155 -11.89 12.33 14.37
C VAL A 155 -10.98 12.31 13.14
N LEU A 156 -11.47 11.74 12.04
CA LEU A 156 -10.68 11.64 10.82
C LEU A 156 -10.57 13.00 10.12
N SER A 157 -11.71 13.59 9.73
CA SER A 157 -11.74 14.83 8.94
C SER A 157 -11.36 16.07 9.74
N ASP A 158 -11.70 16.12 11.04
CA ASP A 158 -11.52 17.31 11.86
C ASP A 158 -10.16 17.36 12.57
N PHE A 159 -9.47 16.20 12.71
CA PHE A 159 -8.23 16.11 13.49
C PHE A 159 -7.12 15.30 12.81
N ALA A 160 -7.36 13.99 12.53
CA ALA A 160 -6.30 13.08 12.14
C ALA A 160 -5.72 13.38 10.74
N GLU A 161 -6.52 13.93 9.84
CA GLU A 161 -6.07 14.33 8.50
C GLU A 161 -5.43 15.73 8.46
N PRO A 162 -6.03 16.80 9.06
CA PRO A 162 -5.45 18.13 8.97
C PRO A 162 -4.15 18.28 9.78
N LEU A 163 -4.02 17.66 10.94
CA LEU A 163 -2.85 17.83 11.80
C LEU A 163 -1.54 17.46 11.09
N PRO A 164 -1.36 16.26 10.55
CA PRO A 164 -0.13 15.90 9.83
C PRO A 164 0.09 16.73 8.57
N ALA A 165 -0.99 17.12 7.86
CA ALA A 165 -0.88 17.92 6.66
C ALA A 165 -0.31 19.32 6.96
N ILE A 166 -0.80 19.97 8.02
CA ILE A 166 -0.31 21.27 8.46
C ILE A 166 1.15 21.18 8.95
N VAL A 167 1.45 20.19 9.81
CA VAL A 167 2.82 19.97 10.33
C VAL A 167 3.81 19.74 9.20
N THR A 168 3.43 18.92 8.22
CA THR A 168 4.29 18.64 7.06
C THR A 168 4.49 19.90 6.21
N SER A 169 3.44 20.68 5.98
CA SER A 169 3.52 21.92 5.20
C SER A 169 4.45 22.93 5.90
N GLU A 170 4.34 23.10 7.21
CA GLU A 170 5.22 23.97 7.99
C GLU A 170 6.68 23.49 7.96
N LEU A 171 6.92 22.17 8.05
CA LEU A 171 8.25 21.58 7.97
C LEU A 171 8.93 21.87 6.61
N PHE A 172 8.16 21.89 5.53
CA PHE A 172 8.66 22.21 4.20
C PHE A 172 8.64 23.72 3.87
N GLY A 173 8.17 24.56 4.79
CA GLY A 173 8.06 26.01 4.57
C GLY A 173 6.98 26.38 3.56
N VAL A 174 6.00 25.51 3.37
CA VAL A 174 4.83 25.75 2.50
C VAL A 174 3.75 26.43 3.34
N SER A 175 3.08 27.45 2.78
CA SER A 175 2.01 28.15 3.47
C SER A 175 0.85 27.21 3.81
N THR A 176 0.24 27.41 4.97
CA THR A 176 -0.88 26.57 5.45
C THR A 176 -2.10 26.63 4.54
N GLU A 177 -2.23 27.67 3.70
CA GLU A 177 -3.28 27.77 2.69
C GLU A 177 -3.20 26.65 1.66
N PHE A 178 -1.97 26.19 1.34
CA PHE A 178 -1.76 25.07 0.41
C PHE A 178 -1.79 23.70 1.11
N ALA A 179 -1.85 23.62 2.44
CA ALA A 179 -1.82 22.37 3.17
C ALA A 179 -2.95 21.40 2.75
N LEU A 180 -4.18 21.93 2.58
CA LEU A 180 -5.33 21.15 2.13
C LEU A 180 -5.19 20.68 0.67
N GLN A 181 -4.60 21.53 -0.17
CA GLN A 181 -4.34 21.19 -1.57
C GLN A 181 -3.25 20.12 -1.68
N LEU A 182 -2.16 20.26 -0.92
CA LEU A 182 -1.11 19.25 -0.81
C LEU A 182 -1.66 17.91 -0.29
N LYS A 183 -2.54 17.95 0.73
CA LYS A 183 -3.23 16.74 1.21
C LYS A 183 -4.02 16.08 0.10
N THR A 184 -4.82 16.84 -0.64
CA THR A 184 -5.65 16.32 -1.74
C THR A 184 -4.77 15.68 -2.82
N TRP A 185 -3.69 16.33 -3.23
CA TRP A 185 -2.76 15.80 -4.21
C TRP A 185 -2.02 14.56 -3.69
N SER A 186 -1.59 14.57 -2.43
CA SER A 186 -0.93 13.42 -1.80
C SER A 186 -1.84 12.22 -1.70
N ALA A 187 -3.13 12.41 -1.35
CA ALA A 187 -4.11 11.33 -1.30
C ALA A 187 -4.35 10.70 -2.68
N LYS A 188 -4.54 11.54 -3.71
CA LYS A 188 -4.68 11.07 -5.10
C LYS A 188 -3.42 10.33 -5.57
N PHE A 189 -2.24 10.85 -5.22
CA PHE A 189 -0.98 10.22 -5.55
C PHE A 189 -0.79 8.87 -4.83
N ALA A 190 -1.13 8.79 -3.54
CA ALA A 190 -1.09 7.54 -2.77
C ALA A 190 -2.07 6.50 -3.32
N GLU A 191 -3.27 6.92 -3.71
CA GLU A 191 -4.25 6.06 -4.37
C GLU A 191 -3.71 5.51 -5.69
N MET A 192 -3.05 6.34 -6.48
CA MET A 192 -2.40 5.95 -7.72
C MET A 192 -1.28 4.94 -7.45
N LEU A 193 -0.42 5.16 -6.44
CA LEU A 193 0.65 4.24 -6.09
C LEU A 193 0.12 2.88 -5.63
N GLY A 194 -0.94 2.86 -4.85
CA GLY A 194 -1.56 1.63 -4.33
C GLY A 194 -2.30 0.83 -5.39
N ASN A 195 -2.87 1.50 -6.40
CA ASN A 195 -3.77 0.89 -7.38
C ASN A 195 -3.13 0.66 -8.77
N PHE A 196 -1.93 1.19 -9.01
CA PHE A 196 -1.31 1.19 -10.35
C PHE A 196 -1.16 -0.22 -10.97
N GLN A 197 -1.04 -1.25 -10.16
CA GLN A 197 -0.83 -2.62 -10.64
C GLN A 197 -2.12 -3.48 -10.69
N HIS A 198 -3.25 -3.03 -10.13
CA HIS A 198 -4.33 -3.94 -9.78
C HIS A 198 -5.73 -3.56 -10.31
N ASN A 199 -5.92 -2.34 -10.83
CA ASN A 199 -7.22 -1.93 -11.33
C ASN A 199 -7.13 -1.03 -12.57
N PRO A 200 -7.22 -1.61 -13.80
CA PRO A 200 -7.19 -0.86 -15.05
C PRO A 200 -8.37 0.11 -15.22
N ASP A 201 -9.50 -0.12 -14.55
CA ASP A 201 -10.69 0.74 -14.64
C ASP A 201 -10.48 2.12 -14.01
N ARG A 202 -9.42 2.29 -13.21
CA ARG A 202 -9.05 3.57 -12.59
C ARG A 202 -8.09 4.43 -13.42
N ILE A 203 -7.65 3.96 -14.58
CA ILE A 203 -6.77 4.71 -15.50
C ILE A 203 -7.34 6.11 -15.82
N PRO A 204 -8.65 6.31 -16.07
CA PRO A 204 -9.20 7.64 -16.31
C PRO A 204 -8.98 8.62 -15.16
N SER A 205 -9.19 8.19 -13.90
CA SER A 205 -8.99 9.04 -12.73
C SER A 205 -7.51 9.37 -12.48
N MET A 206 -6.61 8.46 -12.84
CA MET A 206 -5.15 8.67 -12.77
C MET A 206 -4.68 9.72 -13.79
N LEU A 207 -5.26 9.73 -14.99
CA LEU A 207 -4.94 10.71 -16.03
C LEU A 207 -5.38 12.13 -15.63
N ASP A 208 -6.50 12.27 -14.94
CA ASP A 208 -6.97 13.56 -14.41
C ASP A 208 -6.02 14.10 -13.33
N THR A 209 -5.51 13.23 -12.47
CA THR A 209 -4.56 13.60 -11.42
C THR A 209 -3.21 14.07 -12.00
N SER A 210 -2.82 13.59 -13.17
CA SER A 210 -1.57 13.98 -13.82
C SER A 210 -1.61 15.35 -14.52
N ARG A 211 -2.81 15.96 -14.65
CA ARG A 211 -3.05 17.24 -15.32
C ARG A 211 -3.22 18.42 -14.34
N THR A 212 -3.33 18.12 -13.05
CA THR A 212 -3.44 19.11 -11.97
C THR A 212 -2.08 19.37 -11.35
#